data_1321b2875dbaba704fac04fa1e506958
#
_entry.id   1321b2875dbaba704fac04fa1e506958
#
_cell.length_a   1.000
_cell.length_b   1.000
_cell.length_c   1.000
_cell.angle_alpha   90.00
_cell.angle_beta   90.00
_cell.angle_gamma   90.00
#
_symmetry.space_group_name_H-M   'P 1'
#
loop_
_entity.id
_entity.type
_entity.pdbx_description
1 polymer ?
#
loop_
_entity_poly.entity_id
_entity_poly.type
_entity_poly.pdbx_seq_one_letter_code
_entity_poly.pdbx_strand_id
1 'polypeptide(L)'
;MFDLRSTNVLVTGGSKGIGRGIAAVFATAGANVAIAARSAADVDAAVADLDALGTGTVLGVKADVADPVHCASLAATVDEAFGGIDVVCANAGIFPEAPLATMTPAQLSEVLDVNVKGTVFIVQACLDSLIASGRGRVILTSSITGPITGYPGWSHYGASKAAQLGFMRTAAIELAPHAITVNAILPGNIFTEGLAGMGEEYIAGMTRAIPAGVLGKPDDIGHLAAFLATVEAGYITGQAIAVDGGQVLPESPDAVRP
;
A
#
# COMPACT_ATOMS: atom_id res chain seq x y z
N MET A 1 0.63 -15.12 14.70
CA MET A 1 0.63 -14.80 13.27
C MET A 1 -0.71 -15.23 12.73
N PHE A 2 -1.36 -14.44 11.86
CA PHE A 2 -2.64 -14.81 11.28
C PHE A 2 -2.46 -15.98 10.33
N ASP A 3 -3.45 -16.87 10.25
CA ASP A 3 -3.48 -17.94 9.25
C ASP A 3 -4.26 -17.44 8.04
N LEU A 4 -3.53 -17.19 6.94
CA LEU A 4 -4.09 -16.71 5.67
C LEU A 4 -3.95 -17.74 4.54
N ARG A 5 -3.76 -18.99 4.90
CA ARG A 5 -3.80 -20.09 3.92
C ARG A 5 -5.12 -20.06 3.14
N SER A 6 -5.06 -20.32 1.86
CA SER A 6 -6.20 -20.20 0.94
C SER A 6 -6.75 -18.77 0.79
N THR A 7 -5.94 -17.76 1.08
CA THR A 7 -6.26 -16.36 0.77
C THR A 7 -5.42 -15.92 -0.43
N ASN A 8 -6.05 -15.36 -1.45
CA ASN A 8 -5.41 -14.88 -2.66
C ASN A 8 -5.26 -13.36 -2.58
N VAL A 9 -4.02 -12.89 -2.59
CA VAL A 9 -3.67 -11.49 -2.35
C VAL A 9 -2.96 -10.89 -3.55
N LEU A 10 -3.42 -9.74 -4.02
CA LEU A 10 -2.73 -8.92 -5.02
C LEU A 10 -2.14 -7.68 -4.36
N VAL A 11 -0.82 -7.47 -4.50
CA VAL A 11 -0.10 -6.29 -3.99
C VAL A 11 0.50 -5.50 -5.14
N THR A 12 -0.03 -4.31 -5.43
CA THR A 12 0.59 -3.42 -6.42
C THR A 12 1.77 -2.66 -5.82
N GLY A 13 2.84 -2.44 -6.61
CA GLY A 13 4.10 -1.90 -6.08
C GLY A 13 4.81 -2.88 -5.13
N GLY A 14 4.57 -4.20 -5.30
CA GLY A 14 5.04 -5.25 -4.40
C GLY A 14 6.51 -5.65 -4.54
N SER A 15 7.25 -5.07 -5.48
CA SER A 15 8.64 -5.46 -5.72
C SER A 15 9.65 -4.81 -4.76
N LYS A 16 9.30 -3.71 -4.09
CA LYS A 16 10.20 -2.91 -3.22
C LYS A 16 9.46 -2.29 -2.04
N GLY A 17 10.23 -1.86 -1.04
CA GLY A 17 9.78 -1.03 0.07
C GLY A 17 8.54 -1.58 0.80
N ILE A 18 7.57 -0.71 1.07
CA ILE A 18 6.36 -1.06 1.82
C ILE A 18 5.59 -2.20 1.15
N GLY A 19 5.40 -2.15 -0.18
CA GLY A 19 4.66 -3.19 -0.89
C GLY A 19 5.30 -4.56 -0.79
N ARG A 20 6.64 -4.63 -0.82
CA ARG A 20 7.37 -5.88 -0.61
C ARG A 20 7.22 -6.40 0.82
N GLY A 21 7.26 -5.51 1.84
CA GLY A 21 7.00 -5.90 3.22
C GLY A 21 5.56 -6.41 3.42
N ILE A 22 4.57 -5.76 2.81
CA ILE A 22 3.19 -6.28 2.79
C ILE A 22 3.17 -7.69 2.19
N ALA A 23 3.73 -7.88 0.99
CA ALA A 23 3.77 -9.18 0.32
C ALA A 23 4.48 -10.25 1.17
N ALA A 24 5.60 -9.91 1.83
CA ALA A 24 6.36 -10.80 2.69
C ALA A 24 5.54 -11.29 3.90
N VAL A 25 4.80 -10.40 4.55
CA VAL A 25 3.94 -10.78 5.69
C VAL A 25 2.82 -11.70 5.24
N PHE A 26 2.18 -11.44 4.10
CA PHE A 26 1.15 -12.32 3.55
C PHE A 26 1.72 -13.69 3.15
N ALA A 27 2.87 -13.74 2.48
CA ALA A 27 3.53 -15.00 2.11
C ALA A 27 3.88 -15.83 3.35
N THR A 28 4.46 -15.19 4.38
CA THR A 28 4.79 -15.84 5.66
C THR A 28 3.55 -16.36 6.39
N ALA A 29 2.39 -15.70 6.21
CA ALA A 29 1.11 -16.16 6.75
C ALA A 29 0.45 -17.27 5.91
N GLY A 30 1.09 -17.73 4.82
CA GLY A 30 0.66 -18.83 3.98
C GLY A 30 -0.28 -18.47 2.84
N ALA A 31 -0.49 -17.19 2.56
CA ALA A 31 -1.33 -16.72 1.45
C ALA A 31 -0.68 -16.99 0.08
N ASN A 32 -1.50 -17.13 -0.97
CA ASN A 32 -1.03 -16.95 -2.33
C ASN A 32 -0.87 -15.45 -2.60
N VAL A 33 0.29 -15.03 -3.09
CA VAL A 33 0.62 -13.61 -3.24
C VAL A 33 1.02 -13.28 -4.66
N ALA A 34 0.23 -12.47 -5.34
CA ALA A 34 0.61 -11.83 -6.59
C ALA A 34 1.21 -10.45 -6.31
N ILE A 35 2.37 -10.16 -6.87
CA ILE A 35 2.98 -8.83 -6.84
C ILE A 35 3.02 -8.24 -8.22
N ALA A 36 2.80 -6.92 -8.32
CA ALA A 36 2.88 -6.21 -9.59
C ALA A 36 3.76 -4.97 -9.48
N ALA A 37 4.61 -4.73 -10.47
CA ALA A 37 5.39 -3.50 -10.62
C ALA A 37 5.79 -3.30 -12.09
N ARG A 38 6.34 -2.10 -12.41
CA ARG A 38 6.72 -1.73 -13.79
C ARG A 38 8.00 -2.40 -14.29
N SER A 39 8.92 -2.73 -13.41
CA SER A 39 10.20 -3.38 -13.74
C SER A 39 10.09 -4.89 -13.61
N ALA A 40 10.21 -5.62 -14.72
CA ALA A 40 10.18 -7.08 -14.70
C ALA A 40 11.32 -7.66 -13.85
N ALA A 41 12.54 -7.11 -13.98
CA ALA A 41 13.69 -7.59 -13.21
C ALA A 41 13.50 -7.42 -11.68
N ASP A 42 12.89 -6.29 -11.23
CA ASP A 42 12.59 -6.09 -9.83
C ASP A 42 11.47 -7.04 -9.34
N VAL A 43 10.51 -7.35 -10.21
CA VAL A 43 9.44 -8.33 -9.91
C VAL A 43 10.04 -9.72 -9.75
N ASP A 44 10.87 -10.17 -10.71
CA ASP A 44 11.49 -11.50 -10.69
C ASP A 44 12.37 -11.69 -9.44
N ALA A 45 13.17 -10.68 -9.10
CA ALA A 45 13.98 -10.72 -7.89
C ALA A 45 13.14 -10.79 -6.61
N ALA A 46 12.04 -10.03 -6.54
CA ALA A 46 11.16 -10.04 -5.38
C ALA A 46 10.40 -11.37 -5.25
N VAL A 47 9.97 -11.98 -6.37
CA VAL A 47 9.32 -13.31 -6.36
C VAL A 47 10.26 -14.35 -5.76
N ALA A 48 11.52 -14.40 -6.20
CA ALA A 48 12.50 -15.37 -5.70
C ALA A 48 12.68 -15.29 -4.18
N ASP A 49 12.70 -14.05 -3.63
CA ASP A 49 12.84 -13.87 -2.19
C ASP A 49 11.56 -14.19 -1.41
N LEU A 50 10.40 -13.84 -1.98
CA LEU A 50 9.10 -14.06 -1.33
C LEU A 50 8.70 -15.54 -1.31
N ASP A 51 9.01 -16.28 -2.37
CA ASP A 51 8.70 -17.72 -2.51
C ASP A 51 9.38 -18.56 -1.41
N ALA A 52 10.52 -18.09 -0.92
CA ALA A 52 11.24 -18.74 0.18
C ALA A 52 10.62 -18.52 1.58
N LEU A 53 9.63 -17.62 1.71
CA LEU A 53 9.10 -17.22 3.03
C LEU A 53 7.90 -18.04 3.51
N GLY A 54 7.17 -18.68 2.62
CA GLY A 54 5.92 -19.33 2.97
C GLY A 54 5.60 -20.57 2.14
N THR A 55 4.39 -21.07 2.32
CA THR A 55 3.88 -22.28 1.64
C THR A 55 2.89 -21.97 0.53
N GLY A 56 2.46 -20.72 0.40
CA GLY A 56 1.60 -20.25 -0.69
C GLY A 56 2.39 -20.04 -1.98
N THR A 57 1.70 -19.88 -3.08
CA THR A 57 2.29 -19.57 -4.38
C THR A 57 2.59 -18.07 -4.49
N VAL A 58 3.77 -17.71 -5.00
CA VAL A 58 4.13 -16.32 -5.33
C VAL A 58 4.10 -16.12 -6.84
N LEU A 59 3.39 -15.10 -7.31
CA LEU A 59 3.26 -14.74 -8.72
C LEU A 59 3.76 -13.30 -8.95
N GLY A 60 4.63 -13.12 -9.93
CA GLY A 60 5.11 -11.80 -10.35
C GLY A 60 4.49 -11.39 -11.68
N VAL A 61 3.95 -10.17 -11.75
CA VAL A 61 3.38 -9.63 -13.00
C VAL A 61 3.93 -8.23 -13.27
N LYS A 62 4.44 -8.01 -14.48
CA LYS A 62 4.80 -6.65 -14.92
C LYS A 62 3.53 -5.88 -15.27
N ALA A 63 3.23 -4.79 -14.56
CA ALA A 63 2.10 -3.92 -14.85
C ALA A 63 2.38 -2.47 -14.43
N ASP A 64 1.75 -1.52 -15.14
CA ASP A 64 1.67 -0.12 -14.76
C ASP A 64 0.23 0.19 -14.33
N VAL A 65 0.03 0.53 -13.06
CA VAL A 65 -1.31 0.82 -12.51
C VAL A 65 -1.93 2.10 -13.09
N ALA A 66 -1.15 2.99 -13.68
CA ALA A 66 -1.67 4.17 -14.36
C ALA A 66 -2.42 3.83 -15.68
N ASP A 67 -2.25 2.60 -16.18
CA ASP A 67 -2.92 2.09 -17.37
C ASP A 67 -4.05 1.11 -16.98
N PRO A 68 -5.33 1.45 -17.24
CA PRO A 68 -6.45 0.57 -16.92
C PRO A 68 -6.42 -0.77 -17.66
N VAL A 69 -5.80 -0.84 -18.87
CA VAL A 69 -5.65 -2.09 -19.63
C VAL A 69 -4.66 -3.02 -18.92
N HIS A 70 -3.56 -2.46 -18.40
CA HIS A 70 -2.63 -3.24 -17.58
C HIS A 70 -3.27 -3.73 -16.29
N CYS A 71 -4.11 -2.91 -15.63
CA CYS A 71 -4.85 -3.33 -14.43
C CYS A 71 -5.81 -4.48 -14.72
N ALA A 72 -6.57 -4.42 -15.82
CA ALA A 72 -7.48 -5.48 -16.24
C ALA A 72 -6.73 -6.79 -16.56
N SER A 73 -5.63 -6.69 -17.31
CA SER A 73 -4.78 -7.86 -17.62
C SER A 73 -4.14 -8.47 -16.37
N LEU A 74 -3.70 -7.64 -15.43
CA LEU A 74 -3.15 -8.08 -14.14
C LEU A 74 -4.18 -8.86 -13.33
N ALA A 75 -5.39 -8.33 -13.17
CA ALA A 75 -6.47 -9.01 -12.45
C ALA A 75 -6.81 -10.36 -13.08
N ALA A 76 -6.97 -10.40 -14.41
CA ALA A 76 -7.24 -11.64 -15.14
C ALA A 76 -6.13 -12.70 -14.96
N THR A 77 -4.85 -12.26 -15.00
CA THR A 77 -3.71 -13.17 -14.79
C THR A 77 -3.72 -13.76 -13.38
N VAL A 78 -4.06 -12.98 -12.36
CA VAL A 78 -4.14 -13.46 -10.97
C VAL A 78 -5.34 -14.37 -10.78
N ASP A 79 -6.49 -14.03 -11.36
CA ASP A 79 -7.69 -14.88 -11.33
C ASP A 79 -7.43 -16.26 -11.98
N GLU A 80 -6.75 -16.28 -13.11
CA GLU A 80 -6.38 -17.54 -13.79
C GLU A 80 -5.44 -18.39 -12.95
N ALA A 81 -4.44 -17.75 -12.31
CA ALA A 81 -3.42 -18.45 -11.54
C ALA A 81 -3.90 -18.96 -10.19
N PHE A 82 -4.77 -18.21 -9.50
CA PHE A 82 -5.16 -18.50 -8.12
C PHE A 82 -6.64 -18.92 -7.97
N GLY A 83 -7.44 -18.76 -9.02
CA GLY A 83 -8.87 -19.05 -9.00
C GLY A 83 -9.70 -17.97 -8.29
N GLY A 84 -9.19 -16.74 -8.20
CA GLY A 84 -9.87 -15.59 -7.61
C GLY A 84 -8.93 -14.67 -6.84
N ILE A 85 -9.44 -13.51 -6.41
CA ILE A 85 -8.74 -12.52 -5.58
C ILE A 85 -9.60 -12.21 -4.36
N ASP A 86 -9.07 -12.47 -3.17
CA ASP A 86 -9.73 -12.14 -1.89
C ASP A 86 -9.32 -10.75 -1.38
N VAL A 87 -8.05 -10.37 -1.62
CA VAL A 87 -7.46 -9.15 -1.06
C VAL A 87 -6.73 -8.36 -2.12
N VAL A 88 -7.01 -7.06 -2.22
CA VAL A 88 -6.25 -6.12 -3.04
C VAL A 88 -5.56 -5.11 -2.13
N CYS A 89 -4.23 -5.13 -2.11
CA CYS A 89 -3.40 -4.10 -1.51
C CYS A 89 -3.00 -3.09 -2.60
N ALA A 90 -3.76 -2.01 -2.74
CA ALA A 90 -3.47 -0.93 -3.67
C ALA A 90 -2.39 -0.03 -3.06
N ASN A 91 -1.13 -0.47 -3.22
CA ASN A 91 0.04 0.15 -2.59
C ASN A 91 0.90 0.94 -3.58
N ALA A 92 0.88 0.64 -4.88
CA ALA A 92 1.69 1.35 -5.87
C ALA A 92 1.52 2.87 -5.75
N GLY A 93 2.64 3.59 -5.72
CA GLY A 93 2.65 5.04 -5.61
C GLY A 93 4.02 5.65 -5.85
N ILE A 94 4.03 6.92 -6.20
CA ILE A 94 5.23 7.73 -6.41
C ILE A 94 5.14 9.02 -5.60
N PHE A 95 6.30 9.57 -5.23
CA PHE A 95 6.42 10.80 -4.42
C PHE A 95 7.64 11.64 -4.84
N PRO A 96 7.79 11.98 -6.15
CA PRO A 96 8.86 12.86 -6.58
C PRO A 96 8.72 14.21 -5.88
N GLU A 97 9.85 14.88 -5.62
CA GLU A 97 9.84 16.23 -5.10
C GLU A 97 9.51 17.23 -6.23
N ALA A 98 8.57 18.15 -5.97
CA ALA A 98 8.24 19.25 -6.85
C ALA A 98 7.79 20.46 -6.01
N PRO A 99 8.66 21.50 -5.84
CA PRO A 99 8.29 22.71 -5.11
C PRO A 99 7.07 23.40 -5.75
N LEU A 100 6.11 23.83 -4.93
CA LEU A 100 4.84 24.39 -5.39
C LEU A 100 4.99 25.51 -6.42
N ALA A 101 6.00 26.38 -6.24
CA ALA A 101 6.22 27.52 -7.13
C ALA A 101 6.69 27.14 -8.55
N THR A 102 7.27 25.95 -8.72
CA THR A 102 7.85 25.48 -9.98
C THR A 102 7.25 24.18 -10.49
N MET A 103 6.29 23.61 -9.76
CA MET A 103 5.61 22.38 -10.16
C MET A 103 4.94 22.56 -11.51
N THR A 104 5.26 21.66 -12.43
CA THR A 104 4.64 21.64 -13.76
C THR A 104 3.34 20.83 -13.77
N PRO A 105 2.41 21.13 -14.72
CA PRO A 105 1.23 20.30 -14.91
C PRO A 105 1.52 18.81 -15.12
N ALA A 106 2.63 18.48 -15.80
CA ALA A 106 3.04 17.10 -16.04
C ALA A 106 3.40 16.38 -14.73
N GLN A 107 4.17 17.03 -13.84
CA GLN A 107 4.52 16.46 -12.53
C GLN A 107 3.30 16.22 -11.64
N LEU A 108 2.34 17.15 -11.65
CA LEU A 108 1.07 16.98 -10.96
C LEU A 108 0.28 15.78 -11.54
N SER A 109 0.13 15.73 -12.87
CA SER A 109 -0.61 14.66 -13.54
C SER A 109 0.01 13.30 -13.27
N GLU A 110 1.34 13.15 -13.36
CA GLU A 110 2.04 11.90 -13.12
C GLU A 110 1.73 11.32 -11.74
N VAL A 111 1.77 12.15 -10.70
CA VAL A 111 1.46 11.71 -9.33
C VAL A 111 -0.01 11.32 -9.17
N LEU A 112 -0.93 12.09 -9.77
CA LEU A 112 -2.37 11.77 -9.72
C LEU A 112 -2.70 10.51 -10.54
N ASP A 113 -2.07 10.33 -11.69
CA ASP A 113 -2.29 9.16 -12.56
C ASP A 113 -1.89 7.87 -11.85
N VAL A 114 -0.72 7.84 -11.20
CA VAL A 114 -0.27 6.66 -10.47
C VAL A 114 -1.02 6.49 -9.15
N ASN A 115 -1.02 7.50 -8.29
CA ASN A 115 -1.46 7.34 -6.90
C ASN A 115 -2.99 7.32 -6.76
N VAL A 116 -3.72 8.04 -7.60
CA VAL A 116 -5.19 8.15 -7.51
C VAL A 116 -5.84 7.26 -8.55
N LYS A 117 -5.61 7.51 -9.84
CA LYS A 117 -6.24 6.72 -10.90
C LYS A 117 -5.82 5.26 -10.82
N GLY A 118 -4.52 4.98 -10.57
CA GLY A 118 -4.02 3.62 -10.42
C GLY A 118 -4.67 2.86 -9.26
N THR A 119 -4.93 3.54 -8.13
CA THR A 119 -5.70 2.95 -7.01
C THR A 119 -7.12 2.59 -7.45
N VAL A 120 -7.81 3.47 -8.16
CA VAL A 120 -9.18 3.23 -8.64
C VAL A 120 -9.20 2.11 -9.66
N PHE A 121 -8.31 2.15 -10.67
CA PHE A 121 -8.28 1.18 -11.75
C PHE A 121 -8.02 -0.26 -11.26
N ILE A 122 -7.08 -0.45 -10.34
CA ILE A 122 -6.82 -1.81 -9.84
C ILE A 122 -7.98 -2.33 -8.98
N VAL A 123 -8.62 -1.50 -8.17
CA VAL A 123 -9.81 -1.90 -7.41
C VAL A 123 -10.94 -2.27 -8.35
N GLN A 124 -11.20 -1.46 -9.39
CA GLN A 124 -12.22 -1.75 -10.41
C GLN A 124 -11.92 -3.06 -11.15
N ALA A 125 -10.66 -3.28 -11.55
CA ALA A 125 -10.27 -4.48 -12.27
C ALA A 125 -10.47 -5.77 -11.47
N CYS A 126 -10.36 -5.71 -10.14
CA CYS A 126 -10.52 -6.86 -9.25
C CYS A 126 -11.94 -7.01 -8.69
N LEU A 127 -12.88 -6.13 -9.05
CA LEU A 127 -14.16 -6.03 -8.36
C LEU A 127 -15.01 -7.31 -8.46
N ASP A 128 -15.12 -7.89 -9.65
CA ASP A 128 -15.89 -9.12 -9.85
C ASP A 128 -15.35 -10.29 -9.01
N SER A 129 -14.03 -10.41 -8.94
CA SER A 129 -13.35 -11.42 -8.15
C SER A 129 -13.54 -11.19 -6.64
N LEU A 130 -13.41 -9.94 -6.17
CA LEU A 130 -13.67 -9.58 -4.78
C LEU A 130 -15.12 -9.86 -4.36
N ILE A 131 -16.10 -9.63 -5.25
CA ILE A 131 -17.51 -9.96 -5.02
C ILE A 131 -17.69 -11.47 -4.95
N ALA A 132 -17.13 -12.22 -5.90
CA ALA A 132 -17.22 -13.67 -5.96
C ALA A 132 -16.59 -14.34 -4.72
N SER A 133 -15.55 -13.75 -4.14
CA SER A 133 -14.92 -14.21 -2.89
C SER A 133 -15.89 -14.24 -1.69
N GLY A 134 -16.91 -13.37 -1.65
CA GLY A 134 -17.84 -13.23 -0.52
C GLY A 134 -17.18 -12.69 0.77
N ARG A 135 -15.89 -12.37 0.73
CA ARG A 135 -15.09 -11.83 1.85
C ARG A 135 -14.03 -10.83 1.39
N GLY A 136 -14.31 -10.11 0.31
CA GLY A 136 -13.36 -9.20 -0.33
C GLY A 136 -12.76 -8.16 0.62
N ARG A 137 -11.48 -7.85 0.43
CA ARG A 137 -10.75 -6.83 1.20
C ARG A 137 -9.99 -5.91 0.28
N VAL A 138 -10.20 -4.61 0.43
CA VAL A 138 -9.43 -3.56 -0.26
C VAL A 138 -8.66 -2.77 0.78
N ILE A 139 -7.33 -2.75 0.65
CA ILE A 139 -6.40 -2.10 1.57
C ILE A 139 -5.58 -1.10 0.78
N LEU A 140 -5.74 0.19 1.08
CA LEU A 140 -5.02 1.26 0.41
C LEU A 140 -3.78 1.65 1.23
N THR A 141 -2.63 1.80 0.59
CA THR A 141 -1.47 2.44 1.22
C THR A 141 -1.52 3.94 0.93
N SER A 142 -2.08 4.71 1.87
CA SER A 142 -2.06 6.16 1.83
C SER A 142 -0.77 6.71 2.46
N SER A 143 -0.84 7.68 3.33
CA SER A 143 0.28 8.29 4.07
C SER A 143 -0.25 9.13 5.22
N ILE A 144 0.57 9.42 6.23
CA ILE A 144 0.31 10.52 7.16
C ILE A 144 0.38 11.88 6.42
N THR A 145 1.25 11.99 5.39
CA THR A 145 1.39 13.20 4.56
C THR A 145 0.19 13.38 3.64
N GLY A 146 -0.47 14.50 3.78
CA GLY A 146 -1.69 14.88 3.07
C GLY A 146 -2.93 14.74 3.97
N PRO A 147 -3.31 13.54 4.43
CA PRO A 147 -4.44 13.37 5.34
C PRO A 147 -4.28 14.03 6.72
N ILE A 148 -3.07 14.05 7.29
CA ILE A 148 -2.82 14.51 8.66
C ILE A 148 -1.75 15.61 8.69
N THR A 149 -0.63 15.40 8.00
CA THR A 149 0.52 16.31 7.98
C THR A 149 0.78 16.84 6.59
N GLY A 150 1.73 17.77 6.46
CA GLY A 150 2.26 18.26 5.18
C GLY A 150 3.77 18.29 5.19
N TYR A 151 4.36 18.27 4.00
CA TYR A 151 5.80 18.41 3.82
C TYR A 151 6.09 19.29 2.60
N PRO A 152 7.02 20.27 2.71
CA PRO A 152 7.40 21.12 1.58
C PRO A 152 7.88 20.30 0.38
N GLY A 153 7.50 20.71 -0.84
CA GLY A 153 7.84 19.98 -2.07
C GLY A 153 6.92 18.80 -2.41
N TRP A 154 5.96 18.42 -1.55
CA TRP A 154 5.08 17.27 -1.77
C TRP A 154 3.58 17.63 -1.77
N SER A 155 3.22 18.84 -2.21
CA SER A 155 1.81 19.25 -2.23
C SER A 155 0.93 18.37 -3.15
N HIS A 156 1.44 17.98 -4.32
CA HIS A 156 0.75 17.04 -5.24
C HIS A 156 0.65 15.64 -4.67
N TYR A 157 1.71 15.15 -4.01
CA TYR A 157 1.69 13.87 -3.30
C TYR A 157 0.67 13.90 -2.15
N GLY A 158 0.72 14.92 -1.29
CA GLY A 158 -0.24 15.09 -0.21
C GLY A 158 -1.69 15.12 -0.70
N ALA A 159 -1.95 15.87 -1.79
CA ALA A 159 -3.25 15.89 -2.44
C ALA A 159 -3.68 14.50 -2.92
N SER A 160 -2.77 13.73 -3.55
CA SER A 160 -3.06 12.38 -4.01
C SER A 160 -3.40 11.41 -2.87
N LYS A 161 -2.68 11.50 -1.74
CA LYS A 161 -2.91 10.63 -0.57
C LYS A 161 -4.19 10.98 0.19
N ALA A 162 -4.55 12.26 0.24
CA ALA A 162 -5.85 12.68 0.76
C ALA A 162 -7.01 12.25 -0.16
N ALA A 163 -6.82 12.30 -1.48
CA ALA A 163 -7.83 11.82 -2.45
C ALA A 163 -8.14 10.32 -2.29
N GLN A 164 -7.14 9.49 -1.98
CA GLN A 164 -7.36 8.07 -1.69
C GLN A 164 -8.32 7.86 -0.51
N LEU A 165 -8.31 8.73 0.53
CA LEU A 165 -9.24 8.62 1.65
C LEU A 165 -10.66 9.03 1.26
N GLY A 166 -10.81 9.97 0.33
CA GLY A 166 -12.12 10.30 -0.26
C GLY A 166 -12.71 9.11 -1.02
N PHE A 167 -11.92 8.49 -1.89
CA PHE A 167 -12.28 7.27 -2.60
C PHE A 167 -12.65 6.13 -1.64
N MET A 168 -11.79 5.85 -0.66
CA MET A 168 -12.00 4.81 0.34
C MET A 168 -13.38 4.90 1.02
N ARG A 169 -13.75 6.09 1.50
CA ARG A 169 -15.01 6.27 2.25
C ARG A 169 -16.24 5.96 1.39
N THR A 170 -16.24 6.41 0.14
CA THR A 170 -17.35 6.16 -0.79
C THR A 170 -17.36 4.70 -1.22
N ALA A 171 -16.22 4.14 -1.62
CA ALA A 171 -16.12 2.74 -2.01
C ALA A 171 -16.51 1.78 -0.86
N ALA A 172 -16.19 2.12 0.40
CA ALA A 172 -16.60 1.33 1.55
C ALA A 172 -18.13 1.20 1.68
N ILE A 173 -18.86 2.26 1.34
CA ILE A 173 -20.34 2.26 1.35
C ILE A 173 -20.88 1.46 0.16
N GLU A 174 -20.35 1.70 -1.04
CA GLU A 174 -20.80 1.04 -2.26
C GLU A 174 -20.57 -0.47 -2.25
N LEU A 175 -19.46 -0.91 -1.63
CA LEU A 175 -19.04 -2.32 -1.62
C LEU A 175 -19.50 -3.10 -0.39
N ALA A 176 -20.02 -2.44 0.64
CA ALA A 176 -20.54 -3.11 1.84
C ALA A 176 -21.64 -4.15 1.56
N PRO A 177 -22.59 -3.94 0.62
CA PRO A 177 -23.60 -4.97 0.28
C PRO A 177 -22.99 -6.27 -0.27
N HIS A 178 -21.74 -6.24 -0.73
CA HIS A 178 -21.00 -7.40 -1.23
C HIS A 178 -20.07 -8.03 -0.18
N ALA A 179 -20.18 -7.63 1.10
CA ALA A 179 -19.29 -8.05 2.20
C ALA A 179 -17.80 -7.69 1.97
N ILE A 180 -17.54 -6.64 1.17
CA ILE A 180 -16.20 -6.12 0.93
C ILE A 180 -15.92 -4.97 1.89
N THR A 181 -14.80 -5.01 2.59
CA THR A 181 -14.31 -3.88 3.38
C THR A 181 -13.26 -3.08 2.61
N VAL A 182 -13.25 -1.76 2.79
CA VAL A 182 -12.27 -0.85 2.16
C VAL A 182 -11.65 0.02 3.25
N ASN A 183 -10.35 -0.15 3.49
CA ASN A 183 -9.62 0.58 4.53
C ASN A 183 -8.31 1.16 3.98
N ALA A 184 -7.75 2.14 4.66
CA ALA A 184 -6.47 2.74 4.34
C ALA A 184 -5.49 2.63 5.51
N ILE A 185 -4.24 2.30 5.20
CA ILE A 185 -3.12 2.40 6.13
C ILE A 185 -2.39 3.71 5.81
N LEU A 186 -2.03 4.46 6.85
CA LEU A 186 -1.29 5.71 6.75
C LEU A 186 0.11 5.50 7.36
N PRO A 187 1.10 5.08 6.56
CA PRO A 187 2.46 4.95 7.05
C PRO A 187 3.05 6.30 7.47
N GLY A 188 3.80 6.31 8.57
CA GLY A 188 4.75 7.35 8.91
C GLY A 188 6.09 7.15 8.19
N ASN A 189 7.18 7.53 8.86
CA ASN A 189 8.53 7.32 8.34
C ASN A 189 8.92 5.83 8.43
N ILE A 190 8.94 5.17 7.29
CA ILE A 190 9.28 3.75 7.14
C ILE A 190 10.65 3.61 6.49
N PHE A 191 11.54 2.82 7.08
CA PHE A 191 12.84 2.52 6.51
C PHE A 191 12.69 1.58 5.31
N THR A 192 13.06 2.08 4.14
CA THR A 192 13.05 1.32 2.88
C THR A 192 14.41 1.41 2.21
N GLU A 193 14.66 0.57 1.20
CA GLU A 193 15.91 0.56 0.45
C GLU A 193 16.24 1.95 -0.15
N GLY A 194 15.21 2.72 -0.54
CA GLY A 194 15.37 4.08 -1.05
C GLY A 194 15.91 5.08 -0.02
N LEU A 195 15.68 4.85 1.28
CA LEU A 195 16.21 5.68 2.36
C LEU A 195 17.65 5.32 2.72
N ALA A 196 18.08 4.10 2.51
CA ALA A 196 19.43 3.64 2.88
C ALA A 196 20.55 4.49 2.24
N GLY A 197 20.29 5.12 1.08
CA GLY A 197 21.25 5.98 0.38
C GLY A 197 21.23 7.46 0.79
N MET A 198 20.35 7.91 1.69
CA MET A 198 20.16 9.34 2.01
C MET A 198 21.07 9.88 3.13
N GLY A 199 21.92 9.03 3.71
CA GLY A 199 22.88 9.41 4.76
C GLY A 199 22.33 9.32 6.18
N GLU A 200 23.24 9.04 7.12
CA GLU A 200 22.91 8.78 8.54
C GLU A 200 22.26 9.98 9.24
N GLU A 201 22.69 11.21 8.93
CA GLU A 201 22.15 12.42 9.55
C GLU A 201 20.67 12.65 9.16
N TYR A 202 20.33 12.40 7.89
CA TYR A 202 18.95 12.50 7.43
C TYR A 202 18.06 11.44 8.15
N ILE A 203 18.52 10.21 8.21
CA ILE A 203 17.83 9.10 8.90
C ILE A 203 17.65 9.42 10.38
N ALA A 204 18.70 9.93 11.05
CA ALA A 204 18.63 10.35 12.45
C ALA A 204 17.63 11.51 12.64
N GLY A 205 17.59 12.46 11.70
CA GLY A 205 16.59 13.54 11.72
C GLY A 205 15.15 13.02 11.65
N MET A 206 14.89 12.10 10.75
CA MET A 206 13.57 11.44 10.63
C MET A 206 13.20 10.68 11.92
N THR A 207 14.16 9.95 12.48
CA THR A 207 13.97 9.15 13.71
C THR A 207 13.62 10.03 14.92
N ARG A 208 14.29 11.18 15.06
CA ARG A 208 14.01 12.14 16.15
C ARG A 208 12.59 12.71 16.15
N ALA A 209 11.91 12.68 15.01
CA ALA A 209 10.52 13.15 14.90
C ALA A 209 9.50 12.11 15.37
N ILE A 210 9.94 10.89 15.71
CA ILE A 210 9.05 9.78 16.05
C ILE A 210 9.12 9.51 17.57
N PRO A 211 8.02 9.59 18.31
CA PRO A 211 7.98 9.26 19.74
C PRO A 211 8.51 7.86 20.09
N ALA A 212 8.27 6.86 19.23
CA ALA A 212 8.81 5.52 19.41
C ALA A 212 10.34 5.44 19.25
N GLY A 213 11.02 6.50 18.78
CA GLY A 213 12.47 6.58 18.69
C GLY A 213 13.12 5.68 17.63
N VAL A 214 12.32 5.11 16.74
CA VAL A 214 12.78 4.24 15.64
C VAL A 214 11.96 4.51 14.38
N LEU A 215 12.56 4.28 13.21
CA LEU A 215 11.82 4.21 11.96
C LEU A 215 10.98 2.92 11.93
N GLY A 216 9.78 2.99 11.38
CA GLY A 216 9.00 1.80 11.08
C GLY A 216 9.67 0.94 10.01
N LYS A 217 9.26 -0.32 9.92
CA LYS A 217 9.69 -1.27 8.88
C LYS A 217 8.53 -1.55 7.92
N PRO A 218 8.81 -1.94 6.68
CA PRO A 218 7.78 -2.39 5.75
C PRO A 218 6.82 -3.43 6.33
N ASP A 219 7.33 -4.35 7.14
CA ASP A 219 6.56 -5.40 7.80
C ASP A 219 5.54 -4.85 8.81
N ASP A 220 5.80 -3.69 9.44
CA ASP A 220 4.83 -3.07 10.36
C ASP A 220 3.54 -2.70 9.62
N ILE A 221 3.68 -2.24 8.38
CA ILE A 221 2.54 -1.98 7.48
C ILE A 221 1.90 -3.29 7.04
N GLY A 222 2.73 -4.29 6.71
CA GLY A 222 2.28 -5.64 6.33
C GLY A 222 1.44 -6.32 7.43
N HIS A 223 1.82 -6.19 8.69
CA HIS A 223 1.08 -6.77 9.81
C HIS A 223 -0.33 -6.17 9.96
N LEU A 224 -0.49 -4.86 9.80
CA LEU A 224 -1.82 -4.25 9.79
C LEU A 224 -2.61 -4.65 8.55
N ALA A 225 -1.98 -4.73 7.37
CA ALA A 225 -2.63 -5.20 6.17
C ALA A 225 -3.13 -6.64 6.32
N ALA A 226 -2.30 -7.54 6.88
CA ALA A 226 -2.68 -8.92 7.15
C ALA A 226 -3.84 -9.01 8.17
N PHE A 227 -3.86 -8.19 9.22
CA PHE A 227 -5.00 -8.11 10.15
C PHE A 227 -6.28 -7.67 9.43
N LEU A 228 -6.22 -6.59 8.63
CA LEU A 228 -7.39 -6.10 7.89
C LEU A 228 -7.91 -7.10 6.84
N ALA A 229 -7.07 -8.04 6.41
CA ALA A 229 -7.45 -9.12 5.50
C ALA A 229 -8.19 -10.28 6.19
N THR A 230 -8.16 -10.38 7.52
CA THR A 230 -8.80 -11.47 8.25
C THR A 230 -10.32 -11.36 8.28
N VAL A 231 -10.98 -12.46 8.67
CA VAL A 231 -12.44 -12.46 8.90
C VAL A 231 -12.82 -11.67 10.14
N GLU A 232 -11.92 -11.62 11.13
CA GLU A 232 -12.09 -10.87 12.39
C GLU A 232 -12.16 -9.37 12.16
N ALA A 233 -11.51 -8.87 11.11
CA ALA A 233 -11.57 -7.46 10.72
C ALA A 233 -12.80 -7.12 9.85
N GLY A 234 -13.70 -8.06 9.61
CA GLY A 234 -14.84 -7.90 8.70
C GLY A 234 -15.85 -6.81 9.06
N TYR A 235 -15.77 -6.25 10.29
CA TYR A 235 -16.60 -5.10 10.71
C TYR A 235 -15.85 -3.77 10.68
N ILE A 236 -14.60 -3.76 10.20
CA ILE A 236 -13.77 -2.56 10.03
C ILE A 236 -13.79 -2.16 8.56
N THR A 237 -14.48 -1.07 8.23
CA THR A 237 -14.52 -0.52 6.88
C THR A 237 -14.59 1.00 6.89
N GLY A 238 -14.07 1.65 5.85
CA GLY A 238 -14.00 3.10 5.73
C GLY A 238 -13.02 3.77 6.70
N GLN A 239 -12.08 3.00 7.31
CA GLN A 239 -11.16 3.51 8.32
C GLN A 239 -9.80 3.83 7.73
N ALA A 240 -9.20 4.91 8.23
CA ALA A 240 -7.83 5.32 7.96
C ALA A 240 -7.00 5.15 9.23
N ILE A 241 -6.04 4.23 9.22
CA ILE A 241 -5.28 3.84 10.42
C ILE A 241 -3.81 4.22 10.24
N ALA A 242 -3.29 5.10 11.11
CA ALA A 242 -1.89 5.48 11.11
C ALA A 242 -1.02 4.36 11.72
N VAL A 243 0.12 4.09 11.06
CA VAL A 243 1.18 3.20 11.55
C VAL A 243 2.48 4.01 11.45
N ASP A 244 2.79 4.76 12.49
CA ASP A 244 3.76 5.85 12.42
C ASP A 244 4.63 6.01 13.69
N GLY A 245 4.53 5.11 14.65
CA GLY A 245 5.26 5.20 15.91
C GLY A 245 4.89 6.42 16.75
N GLY A 246 3.70 7.01 16.51
CA GLY A 246 3.22 8.21 17.17
C GLY A 246 3.70 9.51 16.52
N GLN A 247 4.27 9.46 15.31
CA GLN A 247 4.87 10.63 14.63
C GLN A 247 3.92 11.83 14.50
N VAL A 248 2.61 11.61 14.37
CA VAL A 248 1.63 12.69 14.19
C VAL A 248 1.04 13.23 15.50
N LEU A 249 1.43 12.68 16.66
CA LEU A 249 0.85 13.07 17.97
C LEU A 249 1.48 14.31 18.60
N PRO A 250 2.80 14.56 18.50
CA PRO A 250 3.43 15.68 19.20
C PRO A 250 2.94 17.03 18.67
N GLU A 251 2.55 17.93 19.59
CA GLU A 251 2.18 19.30 19.25
C GLU A 251 3.39 20.13 18.77
N SER A 252 4.57 19.78 19.24
CA SER A 252 5.85 20.40 18.82
C SER A 252 6.99 19.38 18.88
N PRO A 253 8.13 19.64 18.18
CA PRO A 253 9.32 18.79 18.29
C PRO A 253 9.84 18.61 19.72
N ASP A 254 9.61 19.61 20.61
CA ASP A 254 10.01 19.55 22.01
C ASP A 254 9.19 18.55 22.85
N ALA A 255 8.03 18.12 22.34
CA ALA A 255 7.21 17.09 22.98
C ALA A 255 7.74 15.67 22.71
N VAL A 256 8.65 15.51 21.73
CA VAL A 256 9.35 14.25 21.45
C VAL A 256 10.68 14.31 22.19
N ARG A 257 10.71 13.88 23.43
CA ARG A 257 11.95 13.85 24.24
C ARG A 257 12.39 12.42 24.50
N PRO A 258 13.70 12.18 24.56
CA PRO A 258 14.24 10.93 25.06
C PRO A 258 13.96 10.74 26.56
#